data_938c27759c2cbb0bd16c6e7b24ef1494
#
_entry.id   938c27759c2cbb0bd16c6e7b24ef1494
#
_cell.length_a   1.000
_cell.length_b   1.000
_cell.length_c   1.000
_cell.angle_alpha   90.00
_cell.angle_beta   90.00
_cell.angle_gamma   90.00
#
_symmetry.space_group_name_H-M   'P 1'
#
loop_
_entity.id
_entity.type
_entity.pdbx_description
1 polymer ?
#
loop_
_entity_poly.entity_id
_entity_poly.type
_entity_poly.pdbx_seq_one_letter_code
_entity_poly.pdbx_strand_id
1 'polypeptide(L)'
;MIEINNGVYPTMITPFTDDNKIDYNGVKELLKWYAKKGVDGIFAICQSSEIFFLSFEERLELLKFIMANKPEGMSIVASGHTADDLETQIEEAKAFIDCGIDAYVFISNRFVKEDEDDNVFLKNMEYVASKLPEIPLGVYECPYPYKRKISPYVLKKMVESGKYQFIKDTCCSLPELKEKLDIINGTSVKLFNANAATLLESIKMGALGYSGVMANFHPELYVELFKAHNEGDEEKAEFLQNMVGYFSVTECQCYPVNAKYYVSLDGVNIGIHTRTRNPAELFDARKMEIEQMYAFTQAVKEKFNIQ
;
A
#
# COMPACT_ATOMS: atom_id res chain seq x y z
N MET A 1 3.73 22.25 5.48
CA MET A 1 4.07 20.86 5.07
C MET A 1 2.78 20.18 4.67
N ILE A 2 2.74 19.46 3.55
CA ILE A 2 1.55 18.66 3.14
C ILE A 2 1.30 17.61 4.23
N GLU A 3 0.05 17.42 4.62
CA GLU A 3 -0.33 16.38 5.58
C GLU A 3 -0.95 15.19 4.84
N ILE A 4 -0.47 13.98 5.11
CA ILE A 4 -1.02 12.75 4.55
C ILE A 4 -2.35 12.43 5.24
N ASN A 5 -3.40 12.18 4.48
CA ASN A 5 -4.71 11.80 5.01
C ASN A 5 -4.63 10.47 5.79
N ASN A 6 -5.49 10.32 6.79
CA ASN A 6 -5.74 9.00 7.40
C ASN A 6 -6.57 8.14 6.45
N GLY A 7 -6.67 6.83 6.72
CA GLY A 7 -7.63 5.95 6.04
C GLY A 7 -7.00 4.88 5.14
N VAL A 8 -7.63 4.58 4.03
CA VAL A 8 -7.32 3.41 3.19
C VAL A 8 -6.48 3.80 1.99
N TYR A 9 -5.30 3.19 1.88
CA TYR A 9 -4.31 3.38 0.81
C TYR A 9 -4.00 2.06 0.12
N PRO A 10 -4.79 1.64 -0.88
CA PRO A 10 -4.46 0.45 -1.66
C PRO A 10 -3.03 0.49 -2.18
N THR A 11 -2.34 -0.64 -2.10
CA THR A 11 -1.07 -0.84 -2.80
C THR A 11 -1.37 -1.11 -4.26
N MET A 12 -1.35 -0.07 -5.09
CA MET A 12 -1.86 -0.12 -6.45
C MET A 12 -1.20 -1.21 -7.28
N ILE A 13 -2.03 -2.04 -7.94
CA ILE A 13 -1.59 -3.01 -8.95
C ILE A 13 -1.40 -2.32 -10.30
N THR A 14 -0.52 -2.85 -11.16
CA THR A 14 -0.31 -2.33 -12.51
C THR A 14 -1.03 -3.20 -13.55
N PRO A 15 -2.04 -2.69 -14.25
CA PRO A 15 -2.61 -3.36 -15.41
C PRO A 15 -1.58 -3.51 -16.54
N PHE A 16 -1.56 -4.67 -17.19
CA PHE A 16 -0.75 -4.93 -18.38
C PHE A 16 -1.60 -5.45 -19.52
N THR A 17 -1.19 -5.11 -20.74
CA THR A 17 -1.76 -5.63 -21.98
C THR A 17 -1.28 -7.06 -22.25
N ASP A 18 -1.87 -7.74 -23.22
CA ASP A 18 -1.49 -9.10 -23.62
C ASP A 18 -0.04 -9.18 -24.15
N ASP A 19 0.48 -8.07 -24.70
CA ASP A 19 1.88 -7.95 -25.14
C ASP A 19 2.83 -7.42 -24.03
N ASN A 20 2.38 -7.50 -22.77
CA ASN A 20 3.16 -7.21 -21.56
C ASN A 20 3.63 -5.75 -21.43
N LYS A 21 2.90 -4.81 -22.01
CA LYS A 21 3.09 -3.37 -21.80
C LYS A 21 2.14 -2.86 -20.72
N ILE A 22 2.46 -1.72 -20.10
CA ILE A 22 1.55 -1.06 -19.16
C ILE A 22 0.28 -0.65 -19.92
N ASP A 23 -0.87 -1.10 -19.41
CA ASP A 23 -2.18 -0.70 -19.92
C ASP A 23 -2.64 0.60 -19.25
N TYR A 24 -2.32 1.73 -19.85
CA TYR A 24 -2.68 3.04 -19.32
C TYR A 24 -4.20 3.30 -19.30
N ASN A 25 -4.98 2.66 -20.18
CA ASN A 25 -6.44 2.73 -20.09
C ASN A 25 -6.93 1.98 -18.85
N GLY A 26 -6.42 0.79 -18.61
CA GLY A 26 -6.67 0.02 -17.40
C GLY A 26 -6.24 0.76 -16.13
N VAL A 27 -5.09 1.42 -16.14
CA VAL A 27 -4.65 2.29 -15.03
C VAL A 27 -5.68 3.38 -14.75
N LYS A 28 -6.17 4.06 -15.77
CA LYS A 28 -7.18 5.13 -15.62
C LYS A 28 -8.50 4.61 -15.05
N GLU A 29 -8.98 3.47 -15.51
CA GLU A 29 -10.20 2.84 -14.98
C GLU A 29 -10.00 2.39 -13.53
N LEU A 30 -8.84 1.86 -13.20
CA LEU A 30 -8.50 1.46 -11.83
C LEU A 30 -8.47 2.66 -10.87
N LEU A 31 -7.93 3.80 -11.28
CA LEU A 31 -7.95 5.04 -10.49
C LEU A 31 -9.38 5.51 -10.18
N LYS A 32 -10.27 5.46 -11.17
CA LYS A 32 -11.69 5.78 -10.99
C LYS A 32 -12.37 4.79 -10.05
N TRP A 33 -12.02 3.51 -10.18
CA TRP A 33 -12.55 2.46 -9.31
C TRP A 33 -12.17 2.70 -7.85
N TYR A 34 -10.90 2.96 -7.55
CA TYR A 34 -10.47 3.30 -6.19
C TYR A 34 -11.22 4.51 -5.64
N ALA A 35 -11.38 5.57 -6.44
CA ALA A 35 -12.12 6.74 -6.02
C ALA A 35 -13.60 6.43 -5.72
N LYS A 36 -14.25 5.64 -6.58
CA LYS A 36 -15.64 5.21 -6.38
C LYS A 36 -15.81 4.38 -5.10
N LYS A 37 -14.76 3.66 -4.69
CA LYS A 37 -14.73 2.87 -3.46
C LYS A 37 -14.42 3.69 -2.20
N GLY A 38 -14.19 5.00 -2.35
CA GLY A 38 -14.01 5.91 -1.23
C GLY A 38 -12.65 5.84 -0.55
N VAL A 39 -11.60 5.37 -1.22
CA VAL A 39 -10.25 5.33 -0.64
C VAL A 39 -9.69 6.75 -0.46
N ASP A 40 -8.90 6.95 0.57
CA ASP A 40 -8.35 8.26 0.95
C ASP A 40 -7.08 8.62 0.18
N GLY A 41 -6.38 7.61 -0.31
CA GLY A 41 -5.17 7.76 -1.11
C GLY A 41 -4.76 6.46 -1.77
N ILE A 42 -3.62 6.48 -2.44
CA ILE A 42 -3.04 5.32 -3.12
C ILE A 42 -1.54 5.24 -2.83
N PHE A 43 -1.03 4.06 -2.52
CA PHE A 43 0.39 3.77 -2.62
C PHE A 43 0.69 3.33 -4.06
N ALA A 44 1.05 4.30 -4.91
CA ALA A 44 1.00 4.19 -6.36
C ALA A 44 2.06 3.25 -6.93
N ILE A 45 3.33 3.45 -6.58
CA ILE A 45 4.45 2.62 -7.08
C ILE A 45 5.06 1.87 -5.89
N CYS A 46 4.80 0.58 -5.81
CA CYS A 46 5.23 -0.28 -4.71
C CYS A 46 5.40 -1.73 -5.19
N GLN A 47 5.61 -2.68 -4.28
CA GLN A 47 5.75 -4.09 -4.66
C GLN A 47 4.53 -4.63 -5.43
N SER A 48 3.31 -4.24 -5.05
CA SER A 48 2.09 -4.64 -5.76
C SER A 48 2.00 -4.09 -7.18
N SER A 49 2.64 -2.96 -7.43
CA SER A 49 2.77 -2.38 -8.78
C SER A 49 3.83 -3.08 -9.62
N GLU A 50 4.43 -4.16 -9.09
CA GLU A 50 5.51 -4.92 -9.72
C GLU A 50 6.80 -4.08 -9.92
N ILE A 51 7.08 -3.16 -8.96
CA ILE A 51 8.17 -2.16 -9.03
C ILE A 51 9.53 -2.72 -9.44
N PHE A 52 9.85 -3.95 -9.00
CA PHE A 52 11.14 -4.61 -9.31
C PHE A 52 11.19 -5.23 -10.72
N PHE A 53 10.08 -5.21 -11.45
CA PHE A 53 9.92 -5.75 -12.81
C PHE A 53 9.59 -4.66 -13.83
N LEU A 54 9.59 -3.40 -13.40
CA LEU A 54 9.47 -2.23 -14.23
C LEU A 54 10.83 -1.54 -14.34
N SER A 55 11.20 -1.06 -15.53
CA SER A 55 12.37 -0.19 -15.69
C SER A 55 12.14 1.13 -14.95
N PHE A 56 13.21 1.92 -14.74
CA PHE A 56 13.06 3.22 -14.12
C PHE A 56 12.13 4.13 -14.95
N GLU A 57 12.29 4.12 -16.27
CA GLU A 57 11.48 4.89 -17.22
C GLU A 57 10.00 4.48 -17.12
N GLU A 58 9.70 3.17 -17.11
CA GLU A 58 8.34 2.67 -16.96
C GLU A 58 7.71 3.11 -15.63
N ARG A 59 8.47 3.04 -14.53
CA ARG A 59 7.99 3.49 -13.21
C ARG A 59 7.67 4.98 -13.21
N LEU A 60 8.56 5.78 -13.79
CA LEU A 60 8.41 7.24 -13.84
C LEU A 60 7.26 7.65 -14.75
N GLU A 61 7.11 7.04 -15.93
CA GLU A 61 6.01 7.29 -16.84
C GLU A 61 4.66 6.88 -16.24
N LEU A 62 4.62 5.72 -15.57
CA LEU A 62 3.43 5.26 -14.86
C LEU A 62 3.03 6.25 -13.78
N LEU A 63 3.98 6.73 -12.97
CA LEU A 63 3.70 7.72 -11.92
C LEU A 63 3.20 9.03 -12.52
N LYS A 64 3.84 9.56 -13.56
CA LYS A 64 3.37 10.76 -14.27
C LYS A 64 1.94 10.62 -14.79
N PHE A 65 1.62 9.45 -15.34
CA PHE A 65 0.26 9.15 -15.80
C PHE A 65 -0.75 9.11 -14.65
N ILE A 66 -0.39 8.47 -13.53
CA ILE A 66 -1.23 8.43 -12.32
C ILE A 66 -1.48 9.86 -11.83
N MET A 67 -0.44 10.69 -11.68
CA MET A 67 -0.56 12.06 -11.21
C MET A 67 -1.43 12.93 -12.12
N ALA A 68 -1.34 12.73 -13.43
CA ALA A 68 -2.16 13.46 -14.41
C ALA A 68 -3.63 13.01 -14.46
N ASN A 69 -3.96 11.82 -13.95
CA ASN A 69 -5.30 11.22 -14.02
C ASN A 69 -5.91 10.91 -12.65
N LYS A 70 -5.21 11.19 -11.54
CA LYS A 70 -5.75 10.95 -10.21
C LYS A 70 -7.00 11.79 -9.96
N PRO A 71 -8.02 11.24 -9.30
CA PRO A 71 -9.16 12.02 -8.84
C PRO A 71 -8.74 13.15 -7.89
N GLU A 72 -9.49 14.26 -7.92
CA GLU A 72 -9.27 15.37 -7.01
C GLU A 72 -9.41 14.92 -5.54
N GLY A 73 -8.53 15.44 -4.68
CA GLY A 73 -8.51 15.10 -3.25
C GLY A 73 -7.85 13.76 -2.89
N MET A 74 -7.55 12.90 -3.87
CA MET A 74 -6.87 11.63 -3.62
C MET A 74 -5.38 11.84 -3.36
N SER A 75 -4.90 11.40 -2.20
CA SER A 75 -3.48 11.47 -1.84
C SER A 75 -2.67 10.38 -2.55
N ILE A 76 -1.49 10.72 -3.05
CA ILE A 76 -0.59 9.77 -3.73
C ILE A 76 0.74 9.69 -2.97
N VAL A 77 1.02 8.53 -2.41
CA VAL A 77 2.34 8.20 -1.89
C VAL A 77 3.01 7.19 -2.83
N ALA A 78 4.32 7.29 -3.01
CA ALA A 78 5.03 6.42 -3.95
C ALA A 78 6.45 6.09 -3.49
N SER A 79 6.91 4.87 -3.82
CA SER A 79 8.31 4.48 -3.79
C SER A 79 8.88 4.53 -5.20
N GLY A 80 10.17 4.85 -5.34
CA GLY A 80 10.79 4.94 -6.66
C GLY A 80 12.16 4.28 -6.74
N HIS A 81 12.85 4.18 -5.61
CA HIS A 81 14.23 3.70 -5.54
C HIS A 81 14.30 2.18 -5.47
N THR A 82 14.93 1.60 -6.47
CA THR A 82 15.21 0.15 -6.50
C THR A 82 16.69 -0.15 -6.75
N ALA A 83 17.49 0.86 -7.04
CA ALA A 83 18.92 0.73 -7.25
C ALA A 83 19.65 0.27 -5.97
N ASP A 84 20.83 -0.34 -6.14
CA ASP A 84 21.65 -0.80 -5.02
C ASP A 84 22.51 0.33 -4.44
N ASP A 85 22.95 1.28 -5.26
CA ASP A 85 23.78 2.40 -4.82
C ASP A 85 22.92 3.62 -4.42
N LEU A 86 23.38 4.35 -3.40
CA LEU A 86 22.62 5.45 -2.79
C LEU A 86 22.51 6.67 -3.70
N GLU A 87 23.48 6.94 -4.57
CA GLU A 87 23.43 8.10 -5.47
C GLU A 87 22.33 7.91 -6.53
N THR A 88 22.26 6.72 -7.13
CA THR A 88 21.17 6.40 -8.05
C THR A 88 19.81 6.42 -7.35
N GLN A 89 19.73 5.93 -6.10
CA GLN A 89 18.48 6.02 -5.30
C GLN A 89 18.05 7.48 -5.08
N ILE A 90 18.99 8.39 -4.86
CA ILE A 90 18.71 9.83 -4.72
C ILE A 90 18.15 10.41 -6.02
N GLU A 91 18.74 10.07 -7.17
CA GLU A 91 18.27 10.54 -8.48
C GLU A 91 16.88 9.98 -8.80
N GLU A 92 16.65 8.69 -8.58
CA GLU A 92 15.34 8.07 -8.74
C GLU A 92 14.29 8.75 -7.84
N ALA A 93 14.63 9.00 -6.57
CA ALA A 93 13.71 9.65 -5.62
C ALA A 93 13.36 11.09 -6.04
N LYS A 94 14.34 11.90 -6.46
CA LYS A 94 14.10 13.25 -6.94
C LYS A 94 13.15 13.29 -8.13
N ALA A 95 13.36 12.42 -9.12
CA ALA A 95 12.50 12.34 -10.30
C ALA A 95 11.04 11.99 -9.94
N PHE A 96 10.83 11.17 -8.90
CA PHE A 96 9.50 10.84 -8.40
C PHE A 96 8.87 12.01 -7.64
N ILE A 97 9.64 12.71 -6.81
CA ILE A 97 9.19 13.89 -6.07
C ILE A 97 8.78 15.00 -7.04
N ASP A 98 9.51 15.18 -8.11
CA ASP A 98 9.22 16.17 -9.18
C ASP A 98 7.89 15.88 -9.92
N CYS A 99 7.34 14.66 -9.79
CA CYS A 99 6.00 14.34 -10.30
C CYS A 99 4.88 14.94 -9.44
N GLY A 100 5.18 15.51 -8.25
CA GLY A 100 4.22 16.17 -7.38
C GLY A 100 3.44 15.23 -6.46
N ILE A 101 4.03 14.12 -6.04
CA ILE A 101 3.45 13.19 -5.04
C ILE A 101 3.35 13.86 -3.66
N ASP A 102 2.45 13.33 -2.81
CA ASP A 102 2.21 13.90 -1.48
C ASP A 102 3.23 13.42 -0.43
N ALA A 103 3.79 12.21 -0.60
CA ALA A 103 4.92 11.72 0.17
C ALA A 103 5.78 10.73 -0.63
N TYR A 104 7.08 10.74 -0.36
CA TYR A 104 8.01 9.75 -0.89
C TYR A 104 8.27 8.64 0.13
N VAL A 105 8.02 7.39 -0.24
CA VAL A 105 8.09 6.24 0.67
C VAL A 105 9.32 5.40 0.39
N PHE A 106 10.23 5.39 1.34
CA PHE A 106 11.44 4.54 1.29
C PHE A 106 11.11 3.06 1.42
N ILE A 107 11.79 2.23 0.63
CA ILE A 107 11.78 0.77 0.74
C ILE A 107 12.89 0.38 1.71
N SER A 108 12.53 -0.09 2.91
CA SER A 108 13.48 -0.27 4.01
C SER A 108 14.70 -1.14 3.68
N ASN A 109 14.50 -2.23 2.95
CA ASN A 109 15.57 -3.17 2.60
C ASN A 109 16.47 -2.72 1.44
N ARG A 110 16.33 -1.47 0.95
CA ARG A 110 17.25 -0.89 -0.06
C ARG A 110 18.38 -0.10 0.58
N PHE A 111 18.34 0.14 1.89
CA PHE A 111 19.35 0.91 2.62
C PHE A 111 20.38 0.04 3.35
N VAL A 112 20.14 -1.24 3.46
CA VAL A 112 20.91 -2.11 4.34
C VAL A 112 20.83 -3.54 3.82
N LYS A 113 21.88 -4.33 3.99
CA LYS A 113 21.83 -5.78 3.72
C LYS A 113 21.13 -6.49 4.88
N GLU A 114 20.73 -7.73 4.65
CA GLU A 114 19.97 -8.50 5.64
C GLU A 114 20.70 -8.71 6.97
N ASP A 115 22.03 -8.85 6.91
CA ASP A 115 22.93 -9.09 8.03
C ASP A 115 23.50 -7.80 8.67
N GLU A 116 23.21 -6.63 8.13
CA GLU A 116 23.67 -5.33 8.67
C GLU A 116 22.70 -4.78 9.72
N ASP A 117 23.25 -3.95 10.63
CA ASP A 117 22.52 -3.40 11.77
C ASP A 117 21.73 -2.12 11.47
N ASP A 118 21.00 -1.63 12.48
CA ASP A 118 20.18 -0.43 12.39
C ASP A 118 21.02 0.86 12.25
N ASN A 119 22.29 0.86 12.63
CA ASN A 119 23.15 2.05 12.47
C ASN A 119 23.51 2.24 11.00
N VAL A 120 23.79 1.15 10.27
CA VAL A 120 24.00 1.19 8.81
C VAL A 120 22.72 1.64 8.13
N PHE A 121 21.58 1.07 8.50
CA PHE A 121 20.29 1.45 7.97
C PHE A 121 20.00 2.95 8.14
N LEU A 122 20.13 3.47 9.36
CA LEU A 122 19.90 4.88 9.68
C LEU A 122 20.85 5.79 8.90
N LYS A 123 22.16 5.48 8.90
CA LYS A 123 23.16 6.27 8.19
C LYS A 123 22.80 6.44 6.71
N ASN A 124 22.44 5.35 6.05
CA ASN A 124 22.13 5.35 4.61
C ASN A 124 20.80 6.06 4.35
N MET A 125 19.76 5.77 5.15
CA MET A 125 18.45 6.42 5.03
C MET A 125 18.53 7.93 5.25
N GLU A 126 19.24 8.37 6.30
CA GLU A 126 19.46 9.79 6.61
C GLU A 126 20.28 10.49 5.53
N TYR A 127 21.31 9.82 4.99
CA TYR A 127 22.09 10.34 3.89
C TYR A 127 21.21 10.64 2.67
N VAL A 128 20.42 9.66 2.21
CA VAL A 128 19.49 9.86 1.10
C VAL A 128 18.48 10.95 1.44
N ALA A 129 17.83 10.90 2.59
CA ALA A 129 16.85 11.90 3.02
C ALA A 129 17.41 13.33 3.07
N SER A 130 18.72 13.49 3.35
CA SER A 130 19.39 14.80 3.38
C SER A 130 19.58 15.44 2.01
N LYS A 131 19.49 14.64 0.93
CA LYS A 131 19.70 15.07 -0.45
C LYS A 131 18.41 15.32 -1.23
N LEU A 132 17.26 15.00 -0.62
CA LEU A 132 15.95 15.16 -1.24
C LEU A 132 15.38 16.56 -1.00
N PRO A 133 14.51 17.06 -1.89
CA PRO A 133 13.69 18.24 -1.65
C PRO A 133 12.83 18.08 -0.38
N GLU A 134 12.32 19.18 0.14
CA GLU A 134 11.41 19.15 1.28
C GLU A 134 10.07 18.53 0.88
N ILE A 135 9.82 17.35 1.37
CA ILE A 135 8.59 16.55 1.17
C ILE A 135 8.37 15.66 2.39
N PRO A 136 7.11 15.33 2.74
CA PRO A 136 6.85 14.26 3.69
C PRO A 136 7.50 12.94 3.24
N LEU A 137 8.23 12.31 4.15
CA LEU A 137 8.84 11.01 3.91
C LEU A 137 8.00 9.89 4.56
N GLY A 138 8.12 8.71 4.02
CA GLY A 138 7.59 7.48 4.60
C GLY A 138 8.59 6.35 4.55
N VAL A 139 8.27 5.24 5.21
CA VAL A 139 9.02 3.99 5.12
C VAL A 139 8.06 2.82 4.96
N TYR A 140 8.42 1.91 4.08
CA TYR A 140 7.70 0.67 3.83
C TYR A 140 8.57 -0.55 4.21
N GLU A 141 8.09 -1.37 5.14
CA GLU A 141 8.69 -2.66 5.49
C GLU A 141 8.44 -3.68 4.37
N CYS A 142 9.13 -3.49 3.23
CA CYS A 142 8.96 -4.33 2.05
C CYS A 142 9.46 -5.75 2.32
N PRO A 143 8.64 -6.80 2.04
CA PRO A 143 9.06 -8.17 2.29
C PRO A 143 10.00 -8.76 1.22
N TYR A 144 10.17 -8.11 0.08
CA TYR A 144 11.01 -8.59 -1.03
C TYR A 144 12.23 -7.68 -1.25
N PRO A 145 13.44 -8.20 -1.45
CA PRO A 145 13.83 -9.62 -1.43
C PRO A 145 13.89 -10.22 -0.01
N TYR A 146 13.99 -9.42 1.03
CA TYR A 146 13.91 -9.80 2.44
C TYR A 146 13.20 -8.72 3.24
N LYS A 147 12.60 -9.09 4.37
CA LYS A 147 11.84 -8.15 5.20
C LYS A 147 12.77 -7.42 6.19
N ARG A 148 12.91 -6.09 6.02
CA ARG A 148 13.54 -5.23 7.01
C ARG A 148 12.47 -4.44 7.77
N LYS A 149 12.15 -4.87 8.99
CA LYS A 149 11.21 -4.17 9.87
C LYS A 149 11.87 -2.92 10.45
N ILE A 150 11.05 -1.92 10.76
CA ILE A 150 11.47 -0.71 11.47
C ILE A 150 11.51 -1.01 12.95
N SER A 151 12.72 -1.02 13.53
CA SER A 151 12.88 -1.23 14.97
C SER A 151 12.43 -0.02 15.76
N PRO A 152 12.14 -0.17 17.06
CA PRO A 152 11.86 0.94 17.97
C PRO A 152 12.95 2.01 17.99
N TYR A 153 14.21 1.62 17.84
CA TYR A 153 15.35 2.53 17.77
C TYR A 153 15.30 3.41 16.51
N VAL A 154 15.13 2.79 15.34
CA VAL A 154 15.00 3.50 14.06
C VAL A 154 13.78 4.42 14.07
N LEU A 155 12.64 3.93 14.59
CA LEU A 155 11.40 4.68 14.64
C LEU A 155 11.54 5.95 15.50
N LYS A 156 12.20 5.87 16.66
CA LYS A 156 12.50 7.06 17.48
C LYS A 156 13.31 8.09 16.72
N LYS A 157 14.31 7.67 15.94
CA LYS A 157 15.11 8.57 15.10
C LYS A 157 14.29 9.22 13.98
N MET A 158 13.39 8.47 13.37
CA MET A 158 12.45 9.02 12.39
C MET A 158 11.56 10.11 13.01
N VAL A 159 11.00 9.86 14.19
CA VAL A 159 10.19 10.84 14.94
C VAL A 159 11.02 12.09 15.27
N GLU A 160 12.22 11.92 15.84
CA GLU A 160 13.14 13.02 16.20
C GLU A 160 13.47 13.91 14.98
N SER A 161 13.55 13.36 13.78
CA SER A 161 13.86 14.10 12.56
C SER A 161 12.74 15.04 12.08
N GLY A 162 11.49 14.76 12.45
CA GLY A 162 10.30 15.52 12.03
C GLY A 162 9.95 15.41 10.54
N LYS A 163 10.64 14.56 9.76
CA LYS A 163 10.48 14.47 8.30
C LYS A 163 9.46 13.41 7.86
N TYR A 164 9.16 12.43 8.72
CA TYR A 164 8.37 11.25 8.36
C TYR A 164 6.91 11.42 8.76
N GLN A 165 6.01 11.03 7.86
CA GLN A 165 4.55 11.03 8.09
C GLN A 165 3.87 9.71 7.75
N PHE A 166 4.54 8.77 7.05
CA PHE A 166 3.93 7.54 6.57
C PHE A 166 4.79 6.33 6.92
N ILE A 167 4.24 5.36 7.63
CA ILE A 167 4.85 4.04 7.84
C ILE A 167 3.88 2.98 7.38
N LYS A 168 4.28 2.18 6.39
CA LYS A 168 3.57 0.95 6.04
C LYS A 168 4.18 -0.21 6.81
N ASP A 169 3.47 -0.64 7.85
CA ASP A 169 3.87 -1.74 8.72
C ASP A 169 3.43 -3.09 8.14
N THR A 170 4.34 -4.07 8.15
CA THR A 170 4.09 -5.43 7.70
C THR A 170 4.50 -6.48 8.75
N CYS A 171 4.64 -6.08 10.02
CA CYS A 171 5.12 -6.97 11.08
C CYS A 171 4.14 -8.11 11.42
N CYS A 172 2.85 -7.90 11.19
CA CYS A 172 1.77 -8.86 11.52
C CYS A 172 1.73 -9.27 13.00
N SER A 173 2.18 -8.41 13.92
CA SER A 173 2.33 -8.69 15.33
C SER A 173 1.71 -7.58 16.17
N LEU A 174 0.64 -7.88 16.92
CA LEU A 174 -0.01 -6.89 17.78
C LEU A 174 0.93 -6.29 18.84
N PRO A 175 1.82 -7.06 19.50
CA PRO A 175 2.79 -6.47 20.42
C PRO A 175 3.76 -5.49 19.75
N GLU A 176 4.29 -5.82 18.56
CA GLU A 176 5.18 -4.92 17.81
C GLU A 176 4.44 -3.67 17.30
N LEU A 177 3.19 -3.83 16.84
CA LEU A 177 2.33 -2.71 16.46
C LEU A 177 2.11 -1.77 17.64
N LYS A 178 1.77 -2.32 18.81
CA LYS A 178 1.57 -1.53 20.04
C LYS A 178 2.81 -0.73 20.41
N GLU A 179 3.99 -1.34 20.40
CA GLU A 179 5.25 -0.66 20.72
C GLU A 179 5.52 0.50 19.73
N LYS A 180 5.31 0.28 18.43
CA LYS A 180 5.48 1.33 17.41
C LYS A 180 4.47 2.46 17.60
N LEU A 181 3.20 2.12 17.83
CA LEU A 181 2.14 3.10 18.05
C LEU A 181 2.36 3.95 19.30
N ASP A 182 2.88 3.35 20.38
CA ASP A 182 3.25 4.10 21.60
C ASP A 182 4.39 5.11 21.33
N ILE A 183 5.36 4.75 20.48
CA ILE A 183 6.48 5.65 20.11
C ILE A 183 6.00 6.84 19.28
N ILE A 184 5.06 6.63 18.34
CA ILE A 184 4.59 7.68 17.43
C ILE A 184 3.41 8.49 17.98
N ASN A 185 2.87 8.12 19.13
CA ASN A 185 1.72 8.80 19.72
C ASN A 185 2.00 10.29 19.94
N GLY A 186 1.09 11.14 19.44
CA GLY A 186 1.23 12.60 19.53
C GLY A 186 2.27 13.22 18.57
N THR A 187 2.78 12.46 17.62
CA THR A 187 3.68 12.94 16.56
C THR A 187 2.98 13.09 15.21
N SER A 188 3.70 13.57 14.18
CA SER A 188 3.20 13.64 12.80
C SER A 188 3.26 12.29 12.06
N VAL A 189 3.91 11.29 12.64
CA VAL A 189 4.09 9.97 12.01
C VAL A 189 2.80 9.16 12.11
N LYS A 190 2.34 8.61 10.99
CA LYS A 190 1.13 7.81 10.89
C LYS A 190 1.49 6.37 10.50
N LEU A 191 0.95 5.41 11.22
CA LEU A 191 1.13 3.99 10.92
C LEU A 191 -0.07 3.47 10.11
N PHE A 192 0.25 2.91 8.96
CA PHE A 192 -0.67 2.21 8.06
C PHE A 192 -0.40 0.71 8.17
N ASN A 193 -1.32 -0.02 8.78
CA ASN A 193 -1.20 -1.48 8.89
C ASN A 193 -1.40 -2.12 7.52
N ALA A 194 -0.56 -3.06 7.13
CA ALA A 194 -0.73 -3.81 5.88
C ALA A 194 -1.47 -5.14 6.09
N ASN A 195 -1.63 -5.59 7.33
CA ASN A 195 -2.25 -6.87 7.64
C ASN A 195 -3.74 -6.72 7.96
N ALA A 196 -4.59 -7.32 7.14
CA ALA A 196 -6.04 -7.22 7.30
C ALA A 196 -6.55 -7.92 8.58
N ALA A 197 -5.93 -9.04 8.99
CA ALA A 197 -6.41 -9.80 10.14
C ALA A 197 -6.24 -9.05 11.48
N THR A 198 -5.25 -8.15 11.57
CA THR A 198 -4.95 -7.37 12.79
C THR A 198 -5.45 -5.91 12.71
N LEU A 199 -6.25 -5.57 11.68
CA LEU A 199 -6.53 -4.17 11.37
C LEU A 199 -7.33 -3.48 12.47
N LEU A 200 -8.49 -3.99 12.86
CA LEU A 200 -9.33 -3.35 13.88
C LEU A 200 -8.61 -3.17 15.21
N GLU A 201 -7.86 -4.20 15.64
CA GLU A 201 -7.08 -4.08 16.88
C GLU A 201 -5.98 -3.01 16.75
N SER A 202 -5.33 -2.89 15.59
CA SER A 202 -4.36 -1.82 15.37
C SER A 202 -5.00 -0.43 15.37
N ILE A 203 -6.22 -0.27 14.82
CA ILE A 203 -7.00 0.97 14.86
C ILE A 203 -7.34 1.34 16.31
N LYS A 204 -7.83 0.39 17.10
CA LYS A 204 -8.10 0.58 18.54
C LYS A 204 -6.85 1.01 19.33
N MET A 205 -5.65 0.62 18.86
CA MET A 205 -4.36 1.02 19.44
C MET A 205 -3.85 2.38 18.92
N GLY A 206 -4.51 3.00 17.91
CA GLY A 206 -4.16 4.29 17.36
C GLY A 206 -3.52 4.25 15.95
N ALA A 207 -3.56 3.12 15.23
CA ALA A 207 -3.20 3.11 13.82
C ALA A 207 -4.18 3.97 13.00
N LEU A 208 -3.66 4.77 12.08
CA LEU A 208 -4.43 5.77 11.35
C LEU A 208 -4.73 5.37 9.91
N GLY A 209 -4.26 4.21 9.46
CA GLY A 209 -4.54 3.77 8.11
C GLY A 209 -4.35 2.27 7.86
N TYR A 210 -4.81 1.87 6.68
CA TYR A 210 -4.62 0.56 6.09
C TYR A 210 -3.93 0.68 4.73
N SER A 211 -2.83 -0.03 4.52
CA SER A 211 -2.14 -0.08 3.22
C SER A 211 -1.74 -1.52 2.89
N GLY A 212 -2.74 -2.38 2.75
CA GLY A 212 -2.59 -3.81 2.46
C GLY A 212 -2.98 -4.18 1.03
N VAL A 213 -2.52 -5.36 0.60
CA VAL A 213 -2.82 -5.91 -0.74
C VAL A 213 -4.31 -6.19 -0.92
N MET A 214 -5.02 -6.53 0.16
CA MET A 214 -6.45 -6.84 0.11
C MET A 214 -7.33 -5.63 -0.23
N ALA A 215 -6.82 -4.39 -0.12
CA ALA A 215 -7.51 -3.21 -0.64
C ALA A 215 -7.55 -3.17 -2.19
N ASN A 216 -6.96 -4.13 -2.89
CA ASN A 216 -7.15 -4.34 -4.32
C ASN A 216 -8.32 -5.30 -4.65
N PHE A 217 -9.03 -5.77 -3.63
CA PHE A 217 -10.22 -6.61 -3.80
C PHE A 217 -11.49 -5.84 -3.40
N HIS A 218 -11.65 -5.49 -2.15
CA HIS A 218 -12.83 -4.84 -1.59
C HIS A 218 -12.45 -3.64 -0.70
N PRO A 219 -11.84 -2.58 -1.28
CA PRO A 219 -11.37 -1.43 -0.50
C PRO A 219 -12.47 -0.75 0.30
N GLU A 220 -13.72 -0.75 -0.20
CA GLU A 220 -14.89 -0.20 0.47
C GLU A 220 -15.19 -0.84 1.83
N LEU A 221 -14.84 -2.12 2.02
CA LEU A 221 -15.03 -2.76 3.33
C LEU A 221 -14.06 -2.22 4.37
N TYR A 222 -12.84 -1.87 3.97
CA TYR A 222 -11.86 -1.22 4.86
C TYR A 222 -12.25 0.21 5.18
N VAL A 223 -12.72 0.97 4.19
CA VAL A 223 -13.24 2.33 4.39
C VAL A 223 -14.39 2.30 5.39
N GLU A 224 -15.34 1.38 5.22
CA GLU A 224 -16.49 1.26 6.10
C GLU A 224 -16.11 0.73 7.51
N LEU A 225 -15.05 -0.08 7.62
CA LEU A 225 -14.52 -0.52 8.91
C LEU A 225 -13.97 0.67 9.71
N PHE A 226 -13.17 1.54 9.08
CA PHE A 226 -12.69 2.77 9.73
C PHE A 226 -13.85 3.66 10.14
N LYS A 227 -14.85 3.82 9.29
CA LYS A 227 -16.05 4.62 9.58
C LYS A 227 -16.82 4.05 10.75
N ALA A 228 -17.15 2.75 10.75
CA ALA A 228 -17.85 2.09 11.83
C ALA A 228 -17.13 2.25 13.18
N HIS A 229 -15.81 2.07 13.19
CA HIS A 229 -15.00 2.29 14.39
C HIS A 229 -15.09 3.74 14.88
N ASN A 230 -14.95 4.73 14.00
CA ASN A 230 -14.97 6.14 14.35
C ASN A 230 -16.35 6.60 14.84
N GLU A 231 -17.43 5.99 14.36
CA GLU A 231 -18.81 6.24 14.76
C GLU A 231 -19.20 5.48 16.05
N GLY A 232 -18.34 4.58 16.54
CA GLY A 232 -18.60 3.75 17.72
C GLY A 232 -19.56 2.58 17.45
N ASP A 233 -19.78 2.20 16.19
CA ASP A 233 -20.54 1.02 15.79
C ASP A 233 -19.66 -0.24 15.89
N GLU A 234 -19.46 -0.70 17.12
CA GLU A 234 -18.58 -1.84 17.41
C GLU A 234 -19.06 -3.14 16.74
N GLU A 235 -20.39 -3.38 16.69
CA GLU A 235 -20.95 -4.58 16.09
C GLU A 235 -20.63 -4.65 14.59
N LYS A 236 -20.81 -3.54 13.87
CA LYS A 236 -20.48 -3.45 12.45
C LYS A 236 -18.97 -3.55 12.23
N ALA A 237 -18.17 -2.85 13.05
CA ALA A 237 -16.71 -2.88 12.95
C ALA A 237 -16.16 -4.31 13.14
N GLU A 238 -16.64 -5.05 14.13
CA GLU A 238 -16.23 -6.44 14.37
C GLU A 238 -16.72 -7.38 13.26
N PHE A 239 -17.94 -7.19 12.76
CA PHE A 239 -18.41 -7.98 11.61
C PHE A 239 -17.51 -7.78 10.39
N LEU A 240 -17.24 -6.52 10.02
CA LEU A 240 -16.37 -6.19 8.90
C LEU A 240 -14.94 -6.72 9.11
N GLN A 241 -14.39 -6.57 10.32
CA GLN A 241 -13.08 -7.13 10.66
C GLN A 241 -13.01 -8.64 10.45
N ASN A 242 -14.01 -9.39 10.93
CA ASN A 242 -14.05 -10.83 10.75
C ASN A 242 -14.09 -11.21 9.27
N MET A 243 -14.80 -10.45 8.44
CA MET A 243 -14.87 -10.66 7.00
C MET A 243 -13.53 -10.37 6.32
N VAL A 244 -12.96 -9.18 6.49
CA VAL A 244 -11.71 -8.79 5.82
C VAL A 244 -10.53 -9.62 6.32
N GLY A 245 -10.52 -10.00 7.60
CA GLY A 245 -9.51 -10.88 8.17
C GLY A 245 -9.56 -12.29 7.56
N TYR A 246 -10.74 -12.87 7.43
CA TYR A 246 -10.90 -14.18 6.80
C TYR A 246 -10.56 -14.15 5.31
N PHE A 247 -11.00 -13.14 4.57
CA PHE A 247 -10.69 -13.02 3.14
C PHE A 247 -9.20 -12.86 2.85
N SER A 248 -8.43 -12.34 3.81
CA SER A 248 -6.99 -12.15 3.62
C SER A 248 -6.19 -13.45 3.43
N VAL A 249 -6.78 -14.62 3.74
CA VAL A 249 -6.13 -15.91 3.46
C VAL A 249 -5.95 -16.17 1.96
N THR A 250 -6.68 -15.45 1.10
CA THR A 250 -6.58 -15.57 -0.36
C THR A 250 -5.46 -14.73 -0.97
N GLU A 251 -4.92 -13.75 -0.24
CA GLU A 251 -3.95 -12.79 -0.79
C GLU A 251 -2.69 -13.43 -1.35
N CYS A 252 -2.20 -14.49 -0.69
CA CYS A 252 -0.95 -15.13 -1.06
C CYS A 252 -1.07 -16.22 -2.13
N GLN A 253 -2.28 -16.50 -2.65
CA GLN A 253 -2.48 -17.62 -3.59
C GLN A 253 -1.77 -17.40 -4.93
N CYS A 254 -2.12 -16.36 -5.66
CA CYS A 254 -1.51 -15.99 -6.94
C CYS A 254 -1.53 -14.47 -7.19
N TYR A 255 -1.33 -13.69 -6.12
CA TYR A 255 -1.30 -12.23 -6.21
C TYR A 255 -0.14 -11.74 -7.09
N PRO A 256 -0.36 -10.76 -7.99
CA PRO A 256 -1.54 -9.93 -8.17
C PRO A 256 -2.56 -10.43 -9.21
N VAL A 257 -2.42 -11.63 -9.76
CA VAL A 257 -3.34 -12.20 -10.78
C VAL A 257 -4.78 -12.27 -10.25
N ASN A 258 -4.95 -12.80 -9.03
CA ASN A 258 -6.26 -12.92 -8.38
C ASN A 258 -6.90 -11.55 -8.09
N ALA A 259 -6.12 -10.54 -7.71
CA ALA A 259 -6.62 -9.20 -7.50
C ALA A 259 -7.10 -8.55 -8.81
N LYS A 260 -6.33 -8.68 -9.89
CA LYS A 260 -6.74 -8.20 -11.22
C LYS A 260 -8.02 -8.87 -11.69
N TYR A 261 -8.16 -10.17 -11.45
CA TYR A 261 -9.40 -10.90 -11.74
C TYR A 261 -10.58 -10.39 -10.92
N TYR A 262 -10.41 -10.20 -9.61
CA TYR A 262 -11.45 -9.64 -8.74
C TYR A 262 -11.91 -8.26 -9.22
N VAL A 263 -10.98 -7.37 -9.52
CA VAL A 263 -11.27 -6.02 -10.02
C VAL A 263 -12.03 -6.07 -11.34
N SER A 264 -11.73 -7.05 -12.22
CA SER A 264 -12.48 -7.25 -13.47
C SER A 264 -13.92 -7.71 -13.24
N LEU A 265 -14.18 -8.53 -12.21
CA LEU A 265 -15.54 -8.91 -11.81
C LEU A 265 -16.34 -7.69 -11.31
N ASP A 266 -15.67 -6.70 -10.72
CA ASP A 266 -16.29 -5.46 -10.24
C ASP A 266 -16.36 -4.36 -11.33
N GLY A 267 -16.18 -4.74 -12.59
CA GLY A 267 -16.47 -3.93 -13.77
C GLY A 267 -15.32 -3.09 -14.31
N VAL A 268 -14.10 -3.26 -13.81
CA VAL A 268 -12.91 -2.60 -14.38
C VAL A 268 -12.37 -3.43 -15.54
N ASN A 269 -12.26 -2.83 -16.70
CA ASN A 269 -11.77 -3.54 -17.89
C ASN A 269 -10.24 -3.63 -17.91
N ILE A 270 -9.69 -4.61 -17.17
CA ILE A 270 -8.27 -4.95 -17.15
C ILE A 270 -8.04 -6.44 -17.32
N GLY A 271 -6.92 -6.80 -17.95
CA GLY A 271 -6.46 -8.18 -18.03
C GLY A 271 -5.80 -8.67 -16.73
N ILE A 272 -5.58 -9.98 -16.65
CA ILE A 272 -4.90 -10.62 -15.50
C ILE A 272 -3.39 -10.77 -15.69
N HIS A 273 -2.83 -10.18 -16.75
CA HIS A 273 -1.40 -10.27 -17.06
C HIS A 273 -0.54 -9.60 -16.00
N THR A 274 0.61 -10.18 -15.71
CA THR A 274 1.56 -9.75 -14.68
C THR A 274 2.97 -10.19 -15.10
N ARG A 275 3.98 -9.46 -14.67
CA ARG A 275 5.39 -9.80 -14.89
C ARG A 275 5.97 -10.67 -13.78
N THR A 276 5.23 -10.81 -12.66
CA THR A 276 5.70 -11.52 -11.45
C THR A 276 5.19 -12.94 -11.32
N ARG A 277 4.07 -13.25 -12.00
CA ARG A 277 3.38 -14.53 -11.88
C ARG A 277 2.89 -15.04 -13.23
N ASN A 278 2.67 -16.34 -13.33
CA ASN A 278 1.98 -16.92 -14.47
C ASN A 278 0.46 -16.79 -14.29
N PRO A 279 -0.27 -16.15 -15.22
CA PRO A 279 -1.73 -16.08 -15.15
C PRO A 279 -2.43 -17.44 -15.04
N ALA A 280 -1.81 -18.53 -15.55
CA ALA A 280 -2.33 -19.89 -15.41
C ALA A 280 -2.37 -20.41 -13.96
N GLU A 281 -1.71 -19.72 -13.02
CA GLU A 281 -1.85 -20.03 -11.60
C GLU A 281 -3.25 -19.76 -11.07
N LEU A 282 -4.04 -18.93 -11.75
CA LEU A 282 -5.46 -18.71 -11.49
C LEU A 282 -6.30 -19.77 -12.24
N PHE A 283 -6.18 -21.02 -11.82
CA PHE A 283 -6.96 -22.13 -12.35
C PHE A 283 -8.40 -22.14 -11.80
N ASP A 284 -9.26 -23.02 -12.31
CA ASP A 284 -10.71 -22.96 -12.07
C ASP A 284 -11.11 -22.88 -10.59
N ALA A 285 -10.50 -23.68 -9.71
CA ALA A 285 -10.84 -23.63 -8.28
C ALA A 285 -10.52 -22.24 -7.68
N ARG A 286 -9.35 -21.66 -8.01
CA ARG A 286 -8.98 -20.31 -7.54
C ARG A 286 -9.87 -19.22 -8.11
N LYS A 287 -10.33 -19.36 -9.37
CA LYS A 287 -11.32 -18.43 -9.92
C LYS A 287 -12.63 -18.50 -9.15
N MET A 288 -13.12 -19.71 -8.89
CA MET A 288 -14.35 -19.91 -8.11
C MET A 288 -14.22 -19.33 -6.67
N GLU A 289 -13.07 -19.48 -6.02
CA GLU A 289 -12.81 -18.88 -4.71
C GLU A 289 -12.90 -17.35 -4.75
N ILE A 290 -12.33 -16.72 -5.78
CA ILE A 290 -12.42 -15.27 -5.99
C ILE A 290 -13.84 -14.82 -6.33
N GLU A 291 -14.57 -15.56 -7.16
CA GLU A 291 -15.97 -15.30 -7.50
C GLU A 291 -16.88 -15.42 -6.26
N GLN A 292 -16.64 -16.42 -5.40
CA GLN A 292 -17.36 -16.60 -4.13
C GLN A 292 -17.05 -15.44 -3.17
N MET A 293 -15.78 -15.03 -3.06
CA MET A 293 -15.40 -13.87 -2.27
C MET A 293 -16.08 -12.60 -2.78
N TYR A 294 -16.13 -12.40 -4.11
CA TYR A 294 -16.84 -11.28 -4.72
C TYR A 294 -18.33 -11.30 -4.37
N ALA A 295 -19.01 -12.44 -4.58
CA ALA A 295 -20.42 -12.59 -4.24
C ALA A 295 -20.70 -12.34 -2.76
N PHE A 296 -19.83 -12.83 -1.87
CA PHE A 296 -19.95 -12.58 -0.44
C PHE A 296 -19.73 -11.10 -0.09
N THR A 297 -18.78 -10.43 -0.74
CA THR A 297 -18.58 -8.98 -0.60
C THR A 297 -19.85 -8.21 -1.00
N GLN A 298 -20.51 -8.58 -2.09
CA GLN A 298 -21.79 -7.93 -2.49
C GLN A 298 -22.88 -8.14 -1.44
N ALA A 299 -23.01 -9.33 -0.86
CA ALA A 299 -23.98 -9.58 0.21
C ALA A 299 -23.70 -8.74 1.48
N VAL A 300 -22.43 -8.55 1.83
CA VAL A 300 -22.04 -7.66 2.95
C VAL A 300 -22.37 -6.21 2.63
N LYS A 301 -22.10 -5.77 1.41
CA LYS A 301 -22.45 -4.41 0.95
C LYS A 301 -23.96 -4.17 1.02
N GLU A 302 -24.76 -5.12 0.57
CA GLU A 302 -26.23 -5.03 0.66
C GLU A 302 -26.68 -4.95 2.12
N LYS A 303 -26.16 -5.82 3.00
CA LYS A 303 -26.49 -5.86 4.42
C LYS A 303 -26.29 -4.50 5.12
N PHE A 304 -25.23 -3.80 4.79
CA PHE A 304 -24.82 -2.56 5.47
C PHE A 304 -25.02 -1.28 4.62
N ASN A 305 -25.68 -1.39 3.46
CA ASN A 305 -25.88 -0.30 2.49
C ASN A 305 -24.55 0.39 2.10
N ILE A 306 -23.49 -0.39 1.87
CA ILE A 306 -22.18 0.08 1.42
C ILE A 306 -22.22 0.25 -0.10
N GLN A 307 -21.78 1.43 -0.60
CA GLN A 307 -21.78 1.75 -2.03
C GLN A 307 -20.61 1.13 -2.80
#